data_57cf7c60b6f74c87aa828bd1616b8436
#
_entry.id   57cf7c60b6f74c87aa828bd1616b8436
#
_cell.length_a   1.000
_cell.length_b   1.000
_cell.length_c   1.000
_cell.angle_alpha   90.00
_cell.angle_beta   90.00
_cell.angle_gamma   90.00
#
_symmetry.space_group_name_H-M   'P 1'
#
loop_
_entity.id
_entity.type
_entity.pdbx_description
1 polymer ?
#
loop_
_entity_poly.entity_id
_entity_poly.type
_entity_poly.pdbx_seq_one_letter_code
_entity_poly.pdbx_strand_id
1 'polypeptide(L)'
;MKLAFHYSVLLLLLAPSSVHRADPSDVAAVIKKFKQKDPGMTKVFADAYGYAVFPTVGKGGMGVGAARGKGYVYQRGRLIGRSTLTQVTIGLQLGGQAYSEVVFFKDPAALDNFKQGKLKLDAQASAIALTARASADLGYRKGVAIVTMAKGGLMYEASVGGQKFSYQPMGK
;
A
#
# COMPACT_ATOMS: atom_id res chain seq x y z
N MET A 1 -43.61 32.87 30.97
CA MET A 1 -43.34 32.41 29.59
C MET A 1 -41.99 31.72 29.60
N LYS A 2 -41.97 30.38 29.70
CA LYS A 2 -40.73 29.57 29.79
C LYS A 2 -40.39 29.03 28.40
N LEU A 3 -39.31 29.54 27.82
CA LEU A 3 -38.77 28.99 26.55
C LEU A 3 -38.00 27.70 26.85
N ALA A 4 -38.50 26.58 26.36
CA ALA A 4 -37.80 25.31 26.40
C ALA A 4 -36.89 25.21 25.16
N PHE A 5 -35.57 25.28 25.39
CA PHE A 5 -34.56 24.99 24.36
C PHE A 5 -34.45 23.47 24.18
N HIS A 6 -34.90 22.96 23.03
CA HIS A 6 -34.69 21.57 22.62
C HIS A 6 -33.30 21.46 22.00
N TYR A 7 -32.36 20.84 22.71
CA TYR A 7 -31.09 20.43 22.15
C TYR A 7 -31.31 19.11 21.34
N SER A 8 -31.44 19.23 20.03
CA SER A 8 -31.35 18.06 19.16
C SER A 8 -29.91 17.60 19.07
N VAL A 9 -29.56 16.55 19.80
CA VAL A 9 -28.28 15.87 19.66
C VAL A 9 -28.33 15.09 18.36
N LEU A 10 -27.69 15.62 17.33
CA LEU A 10 -27.46 14.92 16.05
C LEU A 10 -26.42 13.83 16.28
N LEU A 11 -26.89 12.61 16.53
CA LEU A 11 -26.06 11.42 16.65
C LEU A 11 -25.52 11.06 15.27
N LEU A 12 -24.30 11.50 14.96
CA LEU A 12 -23.59 11.13 13.75
C LEU A 12 -23.21 9.65 13.85
N LEU A 13 -24.02 8.79 13.25
CA LEU A 13 -23.74 7.37 13.10
C LEU A 13 -22.51 7.23 12.20
N LEU A 14 -21.34 7.06 12.80
CA LEU A 14 -20.15 6.56 12.13
C LEU A 14 -20.46 5.13 11.65
N ALA A 15 -20.83 5.00 10.39
CA ALA A 15 -20.89 3.71 9.76
C ALA A 15 -19.50 3.04 9.88
N PRO A 16 -19.42 1.77 10.33
CA PRO A 16 -18.15 1.07 10.38
C PRO A 16 -17.63 0.96 8.95
N SER A 17 -16.51 1.61 8.66
CA SER A 17 -15.79 1.43 7.41
C SER A 17 -15.47 -0.05 7.29
N SER A 18 -16.21 -0.76 6.46
CA SER A 18 -15.95 -2.16 6.13
C SER A 18 -14.52 -2.23 5.59
N VAL A 19 -13.60 -2.73 6.41
CA VAL A 19 -12.23 -3.02 6.00
C VAL A 19 -12.33 -4.10 4.93
N HIS A 20 -12.34 -3.66 3.68
CA HIS A 20 -12.41 -4.56 2.54
C HIS A 20 -11.28 -5.58 2.66
N ARG A 21 -11.65 -6.85 2.74
CA ARG A 21 -10.68 -7.95 2.81
C ARG A 21 -10.09 -8.03 1.41
N ALA A 22 -8.78 -7.76 1.26
CA ALA A 22 -8.14 -7.93 -0.03
C ALA A 22 -8.41 -9.36 -0.53
N ASP A 23 -8.83 -9.47 -1.79
CA ASP A 23 -9.09 -10.75 -2.46
C ASP A 23 -7.96 -11.01 -3.47
N PRO A 24 -7.58 -12.27 -3.75
CA PRO A 24 -6.62 -12.58 -4.81
C PRO A 24 -7.01 -12.02 -6.18
N SER A 25 -8.30 -11.87 -6.47
CA SER A 25 -8.79 -11.25 -7.70
C SER A 25 -8.47 -9.76 -7.78
N ASP A 26 -8.50 -9.04 -6.65
CA ASP A 26 -8.09 -7.63 -6.57
C ASP A 26 -6.61 -7.48 -6.89
N VAL A 27 -5.78 -8.42 -6.42
CA VAL A 27 -4.34 -8.44 -6.72
C VAL A 27 -4.10 -8.64 -8.20
N ALA A 28 -4.77 -9.62 -8.82
CA ALA A 28 -4.64 -9.87 -10.26
C ALA A 28 -5.05 -8.64 -11.09
N ALA A 29 -6.11 -7.96 -10.68
CA ALA A 29 -6.57 -6.73 -11.32
C ALA A 29 -5.53 -5.59 -11.22
N VAL A 30 -4.88 -5.45 -10.06
CA VAL A 30 -3.81 -4.45 -9.87
C VAL A 30 -2.60 -4.77 -10.72
N ILE A 31 -2.11 -6.01 -10.70
CA ILE A 31 -0.97 -6.44 -11.53
C ILE A 31 -1.26 -6.18 -13.01
N LYS A 32 -2.48 -6.49 -13.48
CA LYS A 32 -2.91 -6.21 -14.85
C LYS A 32 -2.83 -4.71 -15.16
N LYS A 33 -3.34 -3.85 -14.28
CA LYS A 33 -3.29 -2.38 -14.45
C LYS A 33 -1.85 -1.87 -14.52
N PHE A 34 -0.95 -2.40 -13.66
CA PHE A 34 0.47 -2.03 -13.69
C PHE A 34 1.09 -2.34 -15.05
N LYS A 35 0.88 -3.55 -15.58
CA LYS A 35 1.40 -3.98 -16.89
C LYS A 35 0.76 -3.23 -18.06
N GLN A 36 -0.50 -2.83 -17.93
CA GLN A 36 -1.19 -2.02 -18.95
C GLN A 36 -0.66 -0.58 -18.99
N LYS A 37 -0.37 0.02 -17.82
CA LYS A 37 0.13 1.38 -17.72
C LYS A 37 1.59 1.49 -18.18
N ASP A 38 2.39 0.49 -17.85
CA ASP A 38 3.79 0.35 -18.26
C ASP A 38 4.07 -1.11 -18.65
N PRO A 39 4.17 -1.43 -19.95
CA PRO A 39 4.47 -2.79 -20.41
C PRO A 39 5.77 -3.36 -19.86
N GLY A 40 6.77 -2.52 -19.55
CA GLY A 40 8.04 -2.92 -18.93
C GLY A 40 7.86 -3.54 -17.54
N MET A 41 6.76 -3.23 -16.84
CA MET A 41 6.42 -3.88 -15.57
C MET A 41 6.24 -5.40 -15.71
N THR A 42 5.91 -5.91 -16.91
CA THR A 42 5.85 -7.36 -17.16
C THR A 42 7.19 -8.03 -16.83
N LYS A 43 8.29 -7.42 -17.29
CA LYS A 43 9.64 -7.91 -17.00
C LYS A 43 9.99 -7.72 -15.52
N VAL A 44 9.62 -6.59 -14.90
CA VAL A 44 9.87 -6.34 -13.49
C VAL A 44 9.20 -7.41 -12.61
N PHE A 45 7.94 -7.74 -12.85
CA PHE A 45 7.23 -8.81 -12.13
C PHE A 45 7.84 -10.21 -12.36
N ALA A 46 8.37 -10.47 -13.56
CA ALA A 46 8.98 -11.75 -13.88
C ALA A 46 10.37 -11.92 -13.25
N ASP A 47 11.17 -10.87 -13.24
CA ASP A 47 12.56 -10.89 -12.76
C ASP A 47 12.67 -10.76 -11.23
N ALA A 48 11.69 -10.16 -10.57
CA ALA A 48 11.70 -10.00 -9.13
C ALA A 48 11.74 -11.36 -8.42
N TYR A 49 12.63 -11.52 -7.44
CA TYR A 49 12.65 -12.72 -6.59
C TYR A 49 11.32 -12.92 -5.86
N GLY A 50 10.70 -11.83 -5.44
CA GLY A 50 9.38 -11.82 -4.85
C GLY A 50 8.76 -10.43 -4.90
N TYR A 51 7.47 -10.35 -4.59
CA TYR A 51 6.77 -9.08 -4.46
C TYR A 51 5.57 -9.19 -3.53
N ALA A 52 5.23 -8.08 -2.89
CA ALA A 52 3.99 -7.93 -2.12
C ALA A 52 3.07 -6.93 -2.82
N VAL A 53 1.80 -7.28 -3.02
CA VAL A 53 0.81 -6.42 -3.67
C VAL A 53 -0.26 -6.04 -2.65
N PHE A 54 -0.45 -4.75 -2.45
CA PHE A 54 -1.50 -4.15 -1.63
C PHE A 54 -2.51 -3.47 -2.57
N PRO A 55 -3.63 -4.15 -2.91
CA PRO A 55 -4.59 -3.62 -3.87
C PRO A 55 -5.19 -2.28 -3.45
N THR A 56 -5.38 -2.10 -2.16
CA THR A 56 -5.87 -0.84 -1.60
C THR A 56 -5.16 -0.53 -0.28
N VAL A 57 -4.48 0.60 -0.27
CA VAL A 57 -3.96 1.24 0.93
C VAL A 57 -4.78 2.51 1.14
N GLY A 58 -5.55 2.55 2.21
CA GLY A 58 -6.27 3.75 2.63
C GLY A 58 -5.37 4.60 3.53
N LYS A 59 -5.31 5.90 3.27
CA LYS A 59 -4.56 6.89 4.04
C LYS A 59 -5.49 8.03 4.41
N GLY A 60 -5.47 8.45 5.68
CA GLY A 60 -6.28 9.57 6.15
C GLY A 60 -5.78 10.12 7.47
N GLY A 61 -6.26 11.32 7.83
CA GLY A 61 -5.95 11.98 9.09
C GLY A 61 -6.01 13.50 8.99
N MET A 62 -5.90 14.16 10.15
CA MET A 62 -5.72 15.60 10.31
C MET A 62 -4.55 15.84 11.27
N GLY A 63 -3.45 16.44 10.79
CA GLY A 63 -2.23 16.67 11.58
C GLY A 63 -1.42 15.39 11.85
N VAL A 64 -2.05 14.32 12.30
CA VAL A 64 -1.51 12.96 12.36
C VAL A 64 -2.32 12.08 11.40
N GLY A 65 -1.64 11.41 10.50
CA GLY A 65 -2.24 10.52 9.53
C GLY A 65 -1.86 9.06 9.78
N ALA A 66 -2.72 8.16 9.32
CA ALA A 66 -2.44 6.74 9.28
C ALA A 66 -2.75 6.17 7.90
N ALA A 67 -1.95 5.21 7.47
CA ALA A 67 -2.25 4.41 6.29
C ALA A 67 -2.32 2.93 6.68
N ARG A 68 -3.22 2.20 6.05
CA ARG A 68 -3.38 0.76 6.24
C ARG A 68 -3.81 0.09 4.95
N GLY A 69 -3.18 -1.05 4.66
CA GLY A 69 -3.53 -1.90 3.54
C GLY A 69 -3.34 -3.38 3.87
N LYS A 70 -4.14 -4.23 3.25
CA LYS A 70 -3.95 -5.69 3.26
C LYS A 70 -3.51 -6.14 1.88
N GLY A 71 -2.61 -7.10 1.81
CA GLY A 71 -2.04 -7.56 0.56
C GLY A 71 -1.61 -9.02 0.61
N TYR A 72 -1.09 -9.46 -0.52
CA TYR A 72 -0.59 -10.80 -0.74
C TYR A 72 0.86 -10.78 -1.17
N VAL A 73 1.60 -11.80 -0.73
CA VAL A 73 3.04 -11.93 -0.94
C VAL A 73 3.31 -13.10 -1.87
N TYR A 74 4.12 -12.85 -2.88
CA TYR A 74 4.49 -13.81 -3.91
C TYR A 74 6.01 -14.01 -3.92
N GLN A 75 6.43 -15.25 -4.15
CA GLN A 75 7.81 -15.61 -4.39
C GLN A 75 7.89 -16.37 -5.71
N ARG A 76 8.66 -15.84 -6.67
CA ARG A 76 8.77 -16.40 -8.02
C ARG A 76 7.39 -16.72 -8.63
N GLY A 77 6.46 -15.75 -8.51
CA GLY A 77 5.09 -15.86 -9.01
C GLY A 77 4.14 -16.76 -8.21
N ARG A 78 4.61 -17.47 -7.18
CA ARG A 78 3.78 -18.31 -6.32
C ARG A 78 3.32 -17.54 -5.09
N LEU A 79 2.03 -17.62 -4.78
CA LEU A 79 1.46 -17.05 -3.56
C LEU A 79 2.02 -17.78 -2.34
N ILE A 80 2.67 -17.06 -1.42
CA ILE A 80 3.28 -17.62 -0.21
C ILE A 80 2.68 -17.11 1.09
N GLY A 81 1.96 -16.00 1.09
CA GLY A 81 1.42 -15.44 2.32
C GLY A 81 0.60 -14.19 2.12
N ARG A 82 0.14 -13.65 3.25
CA ARG A 82 -0.56 -12.37 3.36
C ARG A 82 0.30 -11.38 4.12
N SER A 83 0.05 -10.10 3.88
CA SER A 83 0.73 -9.02 4.59
C SER A 83 -0.25 -7.91 4.94
N THR A 84 0.03 -7.21 6.02
CA THR A 84 -0.64 -5.96 6.37
C THR A 84 0.41 -4.85 6.41
N LEU A 85 0.16 -3.79 5.66
CA LEU A 85 0.89 -2.55 5.68
C LEU A 85 0.24 -1.61 6.68
N THR A 86 1.05 -0.98 7.52
CA THR A 86 0.65 0.11 8.41
C THR A 86 1.68 1.22 8.34
N GLN A 87 1.23 2.47 8.41
CA GLN A 87 2.09 3.65 8.43
C GLN A 87 1.47 4.72 9.32
N VAL A 88 2.28 5.39 10.10
CA VAL A 88 1.90 6.63 10.80
C VAL A 88 2.66 7.78 10.17
N THR A 89 1.96 8.83 9.81
CA THR A 89 2.54 10.03 9.21
C THR A 89 2.18 11.26 10.03
N ILE A 90 3.12 12.19 10.16
CA ILE A 90 2.93 13.47 10.79
C ILE A 90 2.99 14.53 9.70
N GLY A 91 2.02 15.43 9.64
CA GLY A 91 2.00 16.52 8.65
C GLY A 91 0.59 17.00 8.34
N LEU A 92 0.51 18.06 7.55
CA LEU A 92 -0.76 18.64 7.06
C LEU A 92 -1.36 17.70 6.01
N GLN A 93 -2.12 16.70 6.47
CA GLN A 93 -2.92 15.85 5.60
C GLN A 93 -4.38 16.14 5.86
N LEU A 94 -5.04 16.74 4.88
CA LEU A 94 -6.49 16.97 4.92
C LEU A 94 -7.14 15.99 3.95
N GLY A 95 -8.05 15.15 4.48
CA GLY A 95 -8.84 14.23 3.70
C GLY A 95 -8.31 12.79 3.65
N GLY A 96 -9.02 11.95 2.92
CA GLY A 96 -8.70 10.55 2.68
C GLY A 96 -8.16 10.33 1.27
N GLN A 97 -7.15 9.47 1.15
CA GLN A 97 -6.59 9.03 -0.12
C GLN A 97 -6.54 7.51 -0.16
N ALA A 98 -6.66 6.94 -1.34
CA ALA A 98 -6.45 5.52 -1.56
C ALA A 98 -5.50 5.30 -2.74
N TYR A 99 -4.65 4.30 -2.61
CA TYR A 99 -3.71 3.91 -3.65
C TYR A 99 -3.46 2.40 -3.62
N SER A 100 -2.94 1.87 -4.72
CA SER A 100 -2.36 0.53 -4.76
C SER A 100 -0.86 0.63 -4.60
N GLU A 101 -0.25 -0.34 -3.93
CA GLU A 101 1.20 -0.39 -3.73
C GLU A 101 1.74 -1.77 -4.07
N VAL A 102 2.88 -1.81 -4.75
CA VAL A 102 3.65 -3.03 -4.98
C VAL A 102 5.06 -2.83 -4.46
N VAL A 103 5.48 -3.75 -3.59
CA VAL A 103 6.84 -3.82 -3.04
C VAL A 103 7.55 -4.97 -3.73
N PHE A 104 8.61 -4.69 -4.48
CA PHE A 104 9.43 -5.67 -5.16
C PHE A 104 10.67 -6.00 -4.34
N PHE A 105 11.02 -7.29 -4.30
CA PHE A 105 12.21 -7.82 -3.62
C PHE A 105 13.16 -8.37 -4.68
N LYS A 106 14.39 -7.84 -4.72
CA LYS A 106 15.41 -8.22 -5.69
C LYS A 106 15.96 -9.62 -5.45
N ASP A 107 16.07 -10.01 -4.18
CA ASP A 107 16.77 -11.21 -3.74
C ASP A 107 16.10 -11.86 -2.51
N PRO A 108 16.56 -13.09 -2.12
CA PRO A 108 16.04 -13.78 -0.93
C PRO A 108 16.16 -12.98 0.34
N ALA A 109 17.26 -12.27 0.56
CA ALA A 109 17.52 -11.55 1.79
C ALA A 109 16.52 -10.40 1.98
N ALA A 110 16.17 -9.68 0.92
CA ALA A 110 15.16 -8.63 0.95
C ALA A 110 13.78 -9.18 1.31
N LEU A 111 13.37 -10.31 0.69
CA LEU A 111 12.10 -10.96 1.01
C LEU A 111 12.07 -11.50 2.45
N ASP A 112 13.16 -12.10 2.93
CA ASP A 112 13.22 -12.65 4.28
C ASP A 112 13.21 -11.54 5.35
N ASN A 113 13.88 -10.41 5.10
CA ASN A 113 13.77 -9.23 5.97
C ASN A 113 12.34 -8.69 6.03
N PHE A 114 11.64 -8.69 4.91
CA PHE A 114 10.22 -8.31 4.87
C PHE A 114 9.36 -9.29 5.69
N LYS A 115 9.50 -10.59 5.49
CA LYS A 115 8.75 -11.64 6.20
C LYS A 115 8.97 -11.61 7.72
N GLN A 116 10.16 -11.22 8.15
CA GLN A 116 10.53 -11.07 9.56
C GLN A 116 10.12 -9.71 10.17
N GLY A 117 9.48 -8.83 9.39
CA GLY A 117 9.15 -7.47 9.83
C GLY A 117 10.37 -6.58 10.05
N LYS A 118 11.53 -6.96 9.51
CA LYS A 118 12.80 -6.23 9.63
C LYS A 118 13.01 -5.21 8.52
N LEU A 119 12.14 -5.18 7.51
CA LEU A 119 12.20 -4.16 6.48
C LEU A 119 11.90 -2.80 7.09
N LYS A 120 12.91 -1.93 7.11
CA LYS A 120 12.80 -0.55 7.57
C LYS A 120 12.92 0.37 6.37
N LEU A 121 11.87 1.13 6.10
CA LEU A 121 11.91 2.22 5.14
C LEU A 121 12.29 3.49 5.89
N ASP A 122 13.36 4.13 5.43
CA ASP A 122 13.82 5.40 6.01
C ASP A 122 12.71 6.46 5.92
N ALA A 123 12.74 7.47 6.79
CA ALA A 123 11.68 8.50 6.84
C ALA A 123 11.51 9.25 5.49
N GLN A 124 12.59 9.36 4.71
CA GLN A 124 12.61 9.97 3.38
C GLN A 124 12.38 8.95 2.25
N ALA A 125 12.05 7.69 2.57
CA ALA A 125 11.78 6.71 1.53
C ALA A 125 10.53 7.12 0.74
N SER A 126 10.68 7.22 -0.57
CA SER A 126 9.60 7.49 -1.50
C SER A 126 9.38 6.31 -2.43
N ALA A 127 8.14 6.12 -2.84
CA ALA A 127 7.77 5.17 -3.88
C ALA A 127 7.78 5.87 -5.24
N ILE A 128 8.07 5.12 -6.28
CA ILE A 128 7.90 5.58 -7.65
C ILE A 128 6.40 5.56 -7.97
N ALA A 129 5.88 6.69 -8.47
CA ALA A 129 4.52 6.71 -9.01
C ALA A 129 4.47 5.90 -10.32
N LEU A 130 3.44 5.09 -10.50
CA LEU A 130 3.24 4.31 -11.72
C LEU A 130 2.93 5.23 -12.90
N THR A 131 3.91 5.42 -13.75
CA THR A 131 3.84 6.12 -15.04
C THR A 131 4.05 5.11 -16.17
N ALA A 132 3.99 5.55 -17.44
CA ALA A 132 4.30 4.71 -18.58
C ALA A 132 5.79 4.28 -18.67
N ARG A 133 6.65 4.81 -17.78
CA ARG A 133 8.10 4.56 -17.73
C ARG A 133 8.58 4.14 -16.34
N ALA A 134 7.69 3.82 -15.42
CA ALA A 134 8.06 3.47 -14.04
C ALA A 134 9.07 2.31 -13.97
N SER A 135 8.98 1.36 -14.89
CA SER A 135 9.92 0.24 -14.97
C SER A 135 11.34 0.65 -15.34
N ALA A 136 11.50 1.70 -16.15
CA ALA A 136 12.81 2.23 -16.53
C ALA A 136 13.45 3.03 -15.38
N ASP A 137 12.63 3.66 -14.55
CA ASP A 137 13.07 4.48 -13.41
C ASP A 137 13.20 3.66 -12.12
N LEU A 138 12.88 2.35 -12.16
CA LEU A 138 12.86 1.49 -10.99
C LEU A 138 14.27 1.23 -10.46
N GLY A 139 14.58 1.82 -9.32
CA GLY A 139 15.83 1.60 -8.59
C GLY A 139 15.61 0.79 -7.31
N TYR A 140 16.34 -0.33 -7.15
CA TYR A 140 16.35 -1.06 -5.90
C TYR A 140 17.26 -0.39 -4.87
N ARG A 141 16.69 -0.06 -3.69
CA ARG A 141 17.43 0.42 -2.54
C ARG A 141 17.41 -0.66 -1.46
N LYS A 142 18.57 -1.12 -1.02
CA LYS A 142 18.69 -2.25 -0.04
C LYS A 142 17.88 -3.48 -0.46
N GLY A 143 17.86 -3.77 -1.77
CA GLY A 143 17.14 -4.91 -2.33
C GLY A 143 15.62 -4.73 -2.49
N VAL A 144 15.07 -3.54 -2.24
CA VAL A 144 13.63 -3.23 -2.31
C VAL A 144 13.37 -2.07 -3.25
N ALA A 145 12.31 -2.20 -4.07
CA ALA A 145 11.74 -1.11 -4.86
C ALA A 145 10.23 -1.06 -4.66
N ILE A 146 9.66 0.14 -4.61
CA ILE A 146 8.24 0.35 -4.32
C ILE A 146 7.63 1.19 -5.42
N VAL A 147 6.50 0.73 -5.94
CA VAL A 147 5.72 1.46 -6.95
C VAL A 147 4.29 1.62 -6.45
N THR A 148 3.75 2.83 -6.59
CA THR A 148 2.38 3.15 -6.17
C THR A 148 1.54 3.63 -7.35
N MET A 149 0.23 3.37 -7.28
CA MET A 149 -0.76 3.83 -8.23
C MET A 149 -1.95 4.44 -7.49
N ALA A 150 -2.20 5.72 -7.69
CA ALA A 150 -3.34 6.43 -7.10
C ALA A 150 -4.68 5.81 -7.53
N LYS A 151 -5.62 5.76 -6.61
CA LYS A 151 -7.03 5.41 -6.84
C LYS A 151 -7.87 6.67 -6.72
N GLY A 152 -8.12 7.32 -7.85
CA GLY A 152 -8.86 8.58 -7.88
C GLY A 152 -8.02 9.79 -7.40
N GLY A 153 -8.01 10.85 -8.21
CA GLY A 153 -7.23 12.06 -7.93
C GLY A 153 -5.76 11.98 -8.36
N LEU A 154 -5.07 13.10 -8.21
CA LEU A 154 -3.65 13.24 -8.51
C LEU A 154 -2.86 12.92 -7.23
N MET A 155 -2.06 11.87 -7.26
CA MET A 155 -1.05 11.60 -6.26
C MET A 155 0.32 11.77 -6.91
N TYR A 156 0.99 12.88 -6.58
CA TYR A 156 2.28 13.20 -7.19
C TYR A 156 3.42 12.38 -6.61
N GLU A 157 3.34 12.04 -5.34
CA GLU A 157 4.36 11.25 -4.63
C GLU A 157 3.73 10.54 -3.44
N ALA A 158 4.02 9.26 -3.26
CA ALA A 158 3.67 8.53 -2.06
C ALA A 158 4.89 8.43 -1.15
N SER A 159 4.90 9.18 -0.06
CA SER A 159 5.85 8.91 1.02
C SER A 159 5.53 7.55 1.64
N VAL A 160 6.48 6.65 1.56
CA VAL A 160 6.42 5.30 2.14
C VAL A 160 7.33 5.17 3.36
N GLY A 161 7.97 6.27 3.75
CA GLY A 161 8.80 6.32 4.94
C GLY A 161 8.04 5.92 6.20
N GLY A 162 8.66 5.10 7.04
CA GLY A 162 8.04 4.62 8.28
C GLY A 162 6.96 3.55 8.11
N GLN A 163 6.73 3.01 6.90
CA GLN A 163 5.85 1.86 6.72
C GLN A 163 6.40 0.63 7.46
N LYS A 164 5.48 -0.11 8.05
CA LYS A 164 5.72 -1.39 8.70
C LYS A 164 4.86 -2.46 8.05
N PHE A 165 5.43 -3.63 7.90
CA PHE A 165 4.77 -4.78 7.28
C PHE A 165 4.72 -5.95 8.27
N SER A 166 3.56 -6.58 8.37
CA SER A 166 3.42 -7.89 9.01
C SER A 166 3.27 -8.96 7.95
N TYR A 167 3.76 -10.16 8.19
CA TYR A 167 3.65 -11.28 7.28
C TYR A 167 2.99 -12.48 7.98
N GLN A 168 2.10 -13.14 7.27
CA GLN A 168 1.48 -14.39 7.68
C GLN A 168 1.57 -15.38 6.51
N PRO A 169 2.22 -16.55 6.69
CA PRO A 169 2.26 -17.56 5.64
C PRO A 169 0.85 -18.04 5.30
N MET A 170 0.64 -18.48 4.05
CA MET A 170 -0.58 -19.22 3.71
C MET A 170 -0.56 -20.52 4.52
N GLY A 171 -1.69 -20.85 5.17
CA GLY A 171 -1.86 -22.15 5.82
C GLY A 171 -1.64 -23.28 4.80
N LYS A 172 -1.02 -24.35 5.28
CA LYS A 172 -0.91 -25.59 4.52
C LYS A 172 -2.29 -26.22 4.37
#